data_87f7d4bd362f2f81fe74b7dec1f15b22
#
_entry.id   87f7d4bd362f2f81fe74b7dec1f15b22
#
_cell.length_a   1.000
_cell.length_b   1.000
_cell.length_c   1.000
_cell.angle_alpha   90.00
_cell.angle_beta   90.00
_cell.angle_gamma   90.00
#
_symmetry.space_group_name_H-M   'P 1'
#
loop_
_entity.id
_entity.type
_entity.pdbx_description
1 polymer ?
#
loop_
_entity_poly.entity_id
_entity_poly.type
_entity_poly.pdbx_seq_one_letter_code
_entity_poly.pdbx_strand_id
1 'polypeptide(L)'
;MIELLGKSLEELQSIFKTHNIQKFRAKQLIDYIYHRYVFDFQEMTQFPKELRQWLSDNCIISLPTLITESISPDGKTRKILLEMTDQSRVEAVLMEQHYGYSVCVSSQVGCAMGCVFCASTQGGLYRDLTVAEILGQVVIFGALTKEQIHSVVVMGAGEPLQNYDNVLQALQLLHDPVICNISYRKMTISTCGWVPNIYKLADEGLPITLALSLHATNNEVRRSIMPVGARYELTEVLDAVKYYYDTTQRRITFEYILIDSVNASMEEAHALGKICKDFPNCHVNLIPVNGNEHIELYKPSITNMNTFKDIVASYGVSVTVRKEMGDAIQAACGQLKAAHGRKKENYE
;
A
#
# COMPACT_ATOMS: atom_id res chain seq x y z
N MET A 1 23.16 -15.31 6.84
CA MET A 1 21.97 -16.18 6.83
C MET A 1 21.18 -15.93 5.55
N ILE A 2 20.56 -16.95 4.96
CA ILE A 2 19.78 -16.85 3.74
C ILE A 2 18.36 -16.43 4.10
N GLU A 3 17.88 -15.29 3.58
CA GLU A 3 16.49 -14.86 3.75
C GLU A 3 15.56 -15.74 2.93
N LEU A 4 14.51 -16.27 3.56
CA LEU A 4 13.54 -17.18 2.93
C LEU A 4 12.20 -16.49 2.64
N LEU A 5 11.82 -15.48 3.42
CA LEU A 5 10.62 -14.69 3.17
C LEU A 5 10.83 -13.85 1.90
N GLY A 6 9.82 -13.77 1.04
CA GLY A 6 9.92 -13.01 -0.20
C GLY A 6 10.69 -13.71 -1.32
N LYS A 7 10.91 -15.02 -1.21
CA LYS A 7 11.46 -15.86 -2.27
C LYS A 7 10.37 -16.61 -3.02
N SER A 8 10.52 -16.69 -4.35
CA SER A 8 9.67 -17.54 -5.19
C SER A 8 9.94 -19.02 -4.96
N LEU A 9 9.03 -19.87 -5.44
CA LEU A 9 9.24 -21.33 -5.39
C LEU A 9 10.54 -21.73 -6.12
N GLU A 10 10.81 -21.14 -7.28
CA GLU A 10 12.00 -21.41 -8.09
C GLU A 10 13.29 -20.98 -7.37
N GLU A 11 13.28 -19.80 -6.73
CA GLU A 11 14.42 -19.33 -5.95
C GLU A 11 14.71 -20.27 -4.77
N LEU A 12 13.66 -20.65 -4.02
CA LEU A 12 13.79 -21.62 -2.90
C LEU A 12 14.29 -22.99 -3.38
N GLN A 13 13.78 -23.48 -4.51
CA GLN A 13 14.25 -24.74 -5.10
C GLN A 13 15.71 -24.65 -5.53
N SER A 14 16.15 -23.51 -6.07
CA SER A 14 17.54 -23.27 -6.43
C SER A 14 18.45 -23.28 -5.19
N ILE A 15 18.06 -22.56 -4.14
CA ILE A 15 18.76 -22.55 -2.85
C ILE A 15 18.87 -23.98 -2.30
N PHE A 16 17.78 -24.72 -2.24
CA PHE A 16 17.76 -26.08 -1.70
C PHE A 16 18.62 -27.04 -2.53
N LYS A 17 18.58 -26.92 -3.87
CA LYS A 17 19.44 -27.72 -4.76
C LYS A 17 20.92 -27.48 -4.49
N THR A 18 21.34 -26.23 -4.29
CA THR A 18 22.73 -25.86 -4.01
C THR A 18 23.25 -26.52 -2.71
N HIS A 19 22.35 -26.79 -1.76
CA HIS A 19 22.65 -27.41 -0.47
C HIS A 19 22.25 -28.88 -0.37
N ASN A 20 22.04 -29.55 -1.52
CA ASN A 20 21.63 -30.96 -1.59
C ASN A 20 20.30 -31.28 -0.87
N ILE A 21 19.40 -30.28 -0.73
CA ILE A 21 18.08 -30.46 -0.18
C ILE A 21 17.10 -30.74 -1.34
N GLN A 22 16.18 -31.66 -1.13
CA GLN A 22 15.21 -32.08 -2.15
C GLN A 22 14.27 -30.93 -2.51
N LYS A 23 14.10 -30.66 -3.81
CA LYS A 23 13.34 -29.51 -4.35
C LYS A 23 11.91 -29.39 -3.82
N PHE A 24 11.21 -30.52 -3.60
CA PHE A 24 9.84 -30.49 -3.10
C PHE A 24 9.71 -29.89 -1.70
N ARG A 25 10.79 -29.87 -0.91
CA ARG A 25 10.83 -29.23 0.41
C ARG A 25 10.60 -27.72 0.34
N ALA A 26 10.92 -27.06 -0.79
CA ALA A 26 10.62 -25.65 -0.99
C ALA A 26 9.10 -25.38 -0.93
N LYS A 27 8.29 -26.23 -1.56
CA LYS A 27 6.83 -26.11 -1.49
C LYS A 27 6.29 -26.34 -0.08
N GLN A 28 6.88 -27.27 0.68
CA GLN A 28 6.51 -27.48 2.08
C GLN A 28 6.89 -26.27 2.95
N LEU A 29 8.04 -25.63 2.68
CA LEU A 29 8.43 -24.41 3.38
C LEU A 29 7.45 -23.25 3.12
N ILE A 30 7.05 -23.06 1.87
CA ILE A 30 6.02 -22.07 1.50
C ILE A 30 4.72 -22.37 2.25
N ASP A 31 4.28 -23.62 2.31
CA ASP A 31 3.07 -24.01 3.06
C ASP A 31 3.18 -23.66 4.55
N TYR A 32 4.33 -23.87 5.17
CA TYR A 32 4.55 -23.47 6.55
C TYR A 32 4.46 -21.96 6.74
N ILE A 33 5.14 -21.18 5.90
CA ILE A 33 5.23 -19.73 6.07
C ILE A 33 3.89 -19.04 5.74
N TYR A 34 3.29 -19.34 4.58
CA TYR A 34 2.19 -18.55 4.02
C TYR A 34 0.79 -19.13 4.27
N HIS A 35 0.68 -20.43 4.61
CA HIS A 35 -0.62 -21.06 4.82
C HIS A 35 -0.85 -21.52 6.26
N ARG A 36 0.21 -21.97 6.93
CA ARG A 36 0.12 -22.39 8.34
C ARG A 36 0.60 -21.32 9.31
N TYR A 37 1.30 -20.30 8.82
CA TYR A 37 1.87 -19.24 9.65
C TYR A 37 2.79 -19.78 10.75
N VAL A 38 3.65 -20.74 10.40
CA VAL A 38 4.69 -21.32 11.25
C VAL A 38 6.04 -20.75 10.82
N PHE A 39 6.72 -20.09 11.73
CA PHE A 39 7.95 -19.34 11.43
C PHE A 39 9.18 -19.87 12.17
N ASP A 40 8.98 -20.68 13.21
CA ASP A 40 10.06 -21.43 13.88
C ASP A 40 10.34 -22.71 13.11
N PHE A 41 11.57 -22.86 12.61
CA PHE A 41 11.98 -24.05 11.88
C PHE A 41 11.85 -25.33 12.71
N GLN A 42 11.98 -25.25 14.06
CA GLN A 42 11.85 -26.42 14.92
C GLN A 42 10.39 -26.93 14.99
N GLU A 43 9.41 -26.07 14.75
CA GLU A 43 8.00 -26.43 14.69
C GLU A 43 7.58 -27.04 13.32
N MET A 44 8.45 -26.97 12.30
CA MET A 44 8.17 -27.49 10.96
C MET A 44 8.34 -29.03 10.92
N THR A 45 7.49 -29.75 11.63
CA THR A 45 7.65 -31.18 11.94
C THR A 45 7.59 -32.13 10.76
N GLN A 46 7.12 -31.70 9.57
CA GLN A 46 7.22 -32.50 8.33
C GLN A 46 8.65 -32.53 7.78
N PHE A 47 9.54 -31.68 8.26
CA PHE A 47 10.95 -31.72 7.93
C PHE A 47 11.72 -32.68 8.85
N PRO A 48 12.69 -33.43 8.30
CA PRO A 48 13.65 -34.18 9.11
C PRO A 48 14.38 -33.26 10.09
N LYS A 49 14.81 -33.79 11.23
CA LYS A 49 15.54 -33.04 12.26
C LYS A 49 16.79 -32.34 11.71
N GLU A 50 17.52 -33.03 10.85
CA GLU A 50 18.74 -32.52 10.21
C GLU A 50 18.43 -31.32 9.32
N LEU A 51 17.32 -31.35 8.58
CA LEU A 51 16.90 -30.20 7.76
C LEU A 51 16.44 -29.00 8.61
N ARG A 52 15.71 -29.25 9.69
CA ARG A 52 15.30 -28.19 10.62
C ARG A 52 16.51 -27.52 11.25
N GLN A 53 17.51 -28.31 11.66
CA GLN A 53 18.75 -27.77 12.20
C GLN A 53 19.51 -26.97 11.14
N TRP A 54 19.64 -27.50 9.93
CA TRP A 54 20.32 -26.80 8.84
C TRP A 54 19.62 -25.46 8.53
N LEU A 55 18.27 -25.43 8.48
CA LEU A 55 17.51 -24.19 8.28
C LEU A 55 17.76 -23.18 9.40
N SER A 56 17.77 -23.64 10.66
CA SER A 56 18.05 -22.78 11.82
C SER A 56 19.46 -22.18 11.81
N ASP A 57 20.44 -22.94 11.32
CA ASP A 57 21.84 -22.50 11.30
C ASP A 57 22.18 -21.60 10.11
N ASN A 58 21.46 -21.74 8.98
CA ASN A 58 21.82 -21.10 7.72
C ASN A 58 20.79 -20.09 7.18
N CYS A 59 19.53 -20.16 7.63
CA CYS A 59 18.43 -19.41 7.06
C CYS A 59 17.74 -18.51 8.10
N ILE A 60 16.97 -17.56 7.60
CA ILE A 60 16.13 -16.68 8.41
C ILE A 60 14.79 -16.43 7.70
N ILE A 61 13.73 -16.26 8.47
CA ILE A 61 12.44 -15.72 8.06
C ILE A 61 12.28 -14.37 8.76
N SER A 62 12.65 -13.29 8.07
CA SER A 62 12.69 -11.93 8.66
C SER A 62 11.29 -11.29 8.68
N LEU A 63 10.40 -11.84 9.51
CA LEU A 63 9.11 -11.20 9.75
C LEU A 63 9.27 -9.93 10.58
N PRO A 64 8.57 -8.84 10.21
CA PRO A 64 8.46 -7.68 11.08
C PRO A 64 7.87 -8.05 12.44
N THR A 65 8.34 -7.42 13.51
CA THR A 65 7.83 -7.63 14.87
C THR A 65 6.61 -6.77 15.12
N LEU A 66 5.50 -7.38 15.55
CA LEU A 66 4.30 -6.66 15.99
C LEU A 66 4.58 -5.94 17.31
N ILE A 67 4.53 -4.61 17.31
CA ILE A 67 4.77 -3.78 18.50
C ILE A 67 3.47 -3.39 19.18
N THR A 68 2.51 -2.86 18.41
CA THR A 68 1.19 -2.48 18.94
C THR A 68 0.10 -2.80 17.94
N GLU A 69 -1.09 -2.99 18.47
CA GLU A 69 -2.31 -3.18 17.70
C GLU A 69 -3.40 -2.24 18.23
N SER A 70 -4.14 -1.63 17.31
CA SER A 70 -5.32 -0.83 17.61
C SER A 70 -6.50 -1.35 16.80
N ILE A 71 -7.64 -1.56 17.44
CA ILE A 71 -8.86 -2.08 16.80
C ILE A 71 -9.94 -1.00 16.88
N SER A 72 -10.62 -0.74 15.76
CA SER A 72 -11.74 0.22 15.71
C SER A 72 -12.91 -0.25 16.61
N PRO A 73 -13.74 0.67 17.10
CA PRO A 73 -14.87 0.32 17.98
C PRO A 73 -15.87 -0.69 17.37
N ASP A 74 -16.00 -0.72 16.05
CA ASP A 74 -16.85 -1.67 15.32
C ASP A 74 -16.15 -3.02 15.04
N GLY A 75 -14.87 -3.16 15.44
CA GLY A 75 -14.06 -4.36 15.24
C GLY A 75 -13.57 -4.59 13.80
N LYS A 76 -13.98 -3.75 12.83
CA LYS A 76 -13.76 -4.00 11.39
C LYS A 76 -12.45 -3.48 10.84
N THR A 77 -11.80 -2.60 11.58
CA THR A 77 -10.50 -2.05 11.19
C THR A 77 -9.48 -2.31 12.27
N ARG A 78 -8.32 -2.83 11.87
CA ARG A 78 -7.22 -3.17 12.75
C ARG A 78 -5.95 -2.54 12.20
N LYS A 79 -5.34 -1.63 12.96
CA LYS A 79 -4.04 -1.02 12.65
C LYS A 79 -2.97 -1.68 13.50
N ILE A 80 -1.85 -2.01 12.88
CA ILE A 80 -0.68 -2.56 13.56
C ILE A 80 0.54 -1.68 13.31
N LEU A 81 1.39 -1.56 14.32
CA LEU A 81 2.73 -1.00 14.22
C LEU A 81 3.72 -2.16 14.17
N LEU A 82 4.52 -2.17 13.13
CA LEU A 82 5.51 -3.21 12.84
C LEU A 82 6.91 -2.63 12.95
N GLU A 83 7.81 -3.35 13.61
CA GLU A 83 9.24 -3.03 13.69
C GLU A 83 10.04 -3.98 12.81
N MET A 84 10.85 -3.41 11.93
CA MET A 84 11.77 -4.13 11.05
C MET A 84 13.07 -4.48 11.80
N THR A 85 13.90 -5.32 11.19
CA THR A 85 15.16 -5.79 11.79
C THR A 85 16.16 -4.66 12.11
N ASP A 86 16.06 -3.54 11.41
CA ASP A 86 16.87 -2.33 11.64
C ASP A 86 16.21 -1.34 12.63
N GLN A 87 15.18 -1.77 13.35
CA GLN A 87 14.40 -0.97 14.30
C GLN A 87 13.57 0.16 13.65
N SER A 88 13.53 0.24 12.32
CA SER A 88 12.58 1.11 11.65
C SER A 88 11.17 0.57 11.79
N ARG A 89 10.17 1.47 11.77
CA ARG A 89 8.78 1.12 12.05
C ARG A 89 7.86 1.62 10.95
N VAL A 90 6.89 0.81 10.60
CA VAL A 90 5.80 1.18 9.70
C VAL A 90 4.47 0.70 10.25
N GLU A 91 3.41 1.39 9.87
CA GLU A 91 2.04 0.97 10.15
C GLU A 91 1.44 0.25 8.94
N ALA A 92 0.58 -0.73 9.20
CA ALA A 92 -0.25 -1.42 8.23
C ALA A 92 -1.68 -1.55 8.78
N VAL A 93 -2.67 -1.68 7.89
CA VAL A 93 -4.08 -1.72 8.28
C VAL A 93 -4.80 -2.89 7.63
N LEU A 94 -5.51 -3.65 8.44
CA LEU A 94 -6.47 -4.66 8.01
C LEU A 94 -7.88 -4.05 8.06
N MET A 95 -8.66 -4.27 7.01
CA MET A 95 -10.05 -3.86 6.91
C MET A 95 -10.92 -5.06 6.59
N GLU A 96 -11.92 -5.32 7.41
CA GLU A 96 -12.95 -6.29 7.10
C GLU A 96 -13.97 -5.69 6.14
N GLN A 97 -14.14 -6.34 5.00
CA GLN A 97 -15.07 -5.96 3.94
C GLN A 97 -16.11 -7.08 3.77
N HIS A 98 -17.24 -6.79 3.11
CA HIS A 98 -18.27 -7.80 2.82
C HIS A 98 -17.75 -8.98 1.98
N TYR A 99 -16.61 -8.81 1.26
CA TYR A 99 -15.97 -9.83 0.43
C TYR A 99 -14.74 -10.48 1.09
N GLY A 100 -14.46 -10.18 2.36
CA GLY A 100 -13.33 -10.67 3.13
C GLY A 100 -12.33 -9.59 3.51
N TYR A 101 -11.14 -9.98 3.94
CA TYR A 101 -10.13 -9.07 4.45
C TYR A 101 -9.34 -8.36 3.35
N SER A 102 -9.18 -7.04 3.50
CA SER A 102 -8.33 -6.18 2.69
C SER A 102 -7.19 -5.62 3.55
N VAL A 103 -5.96 -5.68 3.05
CA VAL A 103 -4.78 -5.15 3.75
C VAL A 103 -4.24 -3.93 3.03
N CYS A 104 -4.01 -2.85 3.79
CA CYS A 104 -3.27 -1.68 3.35
C CYS A 104 -1.83 -1.80 3.85
N VAL A 105 -0.87 -1.89 2.92
CA VAL A 105 0.55 -2.06 3.21
C VAL A 105 1.35 -0.81 2.89
N SER A 106 2.41 -0.59 3.66
CA SER A 106 3.44 0.41 3.41
C SER A 106 4.47 -0.12 2.43
N SER A 107 5.07 0.77 1.64
CA SER A 107 6.13 0.47 0.68
C SER A 107 7.49 1.05 1.06
N GLN A 108 7.51 2.02 1.97
CA GLN A 108 8.73 2.70 2.42
C GLN A 108 8.65 3.01 3.92
N VAL A 109 9.80 3.21 4.54
CA VAL A 109 9.91 3.83 5.87
C VAL A 109 9.96 5.34 5.68
N GLY A 110 8.85 6.03 5.96
CA GLY A 110 8.67 7.44 5.61
C GLY A 110 8.30 7.65 4.14
N CYS A 111 8.31 8.90 3.68
CA CYS A 111 7.96 9.26 2.31
C CYS A 111 8.62 10.59 1.91
N ALA A 112 9.23 10.64 0.71
CA ALA A 112 9.87 11.84 0.18
C ALA A 112 8.90 12.82 -0.50
N MET A 113 7.62 12.46 -0.67
CA MET A 113 6.69 13.24 -1.52
C MET A 113 6.25 14.56 -0.90
N GLY A 114 6.31 14.71 0.43
CA GLY A 114 6.07 15.98 1.12
C GLY A 114 4.62 16.45 1.10
N CYS A 115 3.63 15.57 0.81
CA CYS A 115 2.22 15.96 0.77
C CYS A 115 1.80 16.57 2.12
N VAL A 116 1.24 17.80 2.10
CA VAL A 116 0.94 18.56 3.30
C VAL A 116 -0.13 17.92 4.21
N PHE A 117 -0.96 17.08 3.65
CA PHE A 117 -2.04 16.37 4.36
C PHE A 117 -1.64 14.99 4.89
N CYS A 118 -0.39 14.53 4.67
CA CYS A 118 0.01 13.15 4.95
C CYS A 118 1.03 13.07 6.10
N ALA A 119 0.71 12.31 7.14
CA ALA A 119 1.58 12.11 8.30
C ALA A 119 2.86 11.35 7.95
N SER A 120 2.83 10.48 6.94
CA SER A 120 4.01 9.67 6.53
C SER A 120 5.17 10.51 5.99
N THR A 121 4.94 11.78 5.64
CA THR A 121 5.98 12.65 5.07
C THR A 121 6.76 13.45 6.13
N GLN A 122 6.28 13.49 7.37
CA GLN A 122 6.84 14.36 8.42
C GLN A 122 8.32 14.10 8.74
N GLY A 123 8.78 12.84 8.58
CA GLY A 123 10.17 12.45 8.80
C GLY A 123 11.01 12.35 7.51
N GLY A 124 10.42 12.66 6.34
CA GLY A 124 11.04 12.36 5.05
C GLY A 124 11.12 10.86 4.77
N LEU A 125 11.86 10.50 3.73
CA LEU A 125 12.15 9.11 3.37
C LEU A 125 13.40 8.64 4.11
N TYR A 126 13.29 7.52 4.82
CA TYR A 126 14.44 6.84 5.41
C TYR A 126 15.01 5.80 4.45
N ARG A 127 14.19 4.83 4.03
CA ARG A 127 14.55 3.80 3.04
C ARG A 127 13.32 3.13 2.41
N ASP A 128 13.57 2.41 1.35
CA ASP A 128 12.62 1.48 0.78
C ASP A 128 12.43 0.24 1.66
N LEU A 129 11.22 -0.33 1.65
CA LEU A 129 10.98 -1.66 2.20
C LEU A 129 11.38 -2.72 1.19
N THR A 130 11.97 -3.81 1.69
CA THR A 130 12.30 -4.99 0.91
C THR A 130 11.04 -5.78 0.56
N VAL A 131 11.17 -6.72 -0.39
CA VAL A 131 10.10 -7.67 -0.74
C VAL A 131 9.59 -8.42 0.50
N ALA A 132 10.51 -8.92 1.34
CA ALA A 132 10.18 -9.64 2.57
C ALA A 132 9.38 -8.77 3.55
N GLU A 133 9.75 -7.49 3.72
CA GLU A 133 9.07 -6.56 4.62
C GLU A 133 7.68 -6.17 4.11
N ILE A 134 7.49 -6.03 2.79
CA ILE A 134 6.16 -5.78 2.20
C ILE A 134 5.26 -6.99 2.37
N LEU A 135 5.73 -8.19 2.04
CA LEU A 135 5.00 -9.45 2.23
C LEU A 135 4.72 -9.75 3.70
N GLY A 136 5.70 -9.47 4.57
CA GLY A 136 5.59 -9.69 6.01
C GLY A 136 4.38 -9.00 6.62
N GLN A 137 4.01 -7.80 6.14
CA GLN A 137 2.81 -7.10 6.58
C GLN A 137 1.54 -7.93 6.31
N VAL A 138 1.44 -8.55 5.13
CA VAL A 138 0.30 -9.38 4.74
C VAL A 138 0.29 -10.70 5.52
N VAL A 139 1.45 -11.34 5.67
CA VAL A 139 1.62 -12.59 6.39
C VAL A 139 1.25 -12.47 7.88
N ILE A 140 1.63 -11.36 8.52
CA ILE A 140 1.29 -11.08 9.91
C ILE A 140 -0.24 -10.97 10.09
N PHE A 141 -0.94 -10.28 9.19
CA PHE A 141 -2.39 -10.21 9.27
C PHE A 141 -3.06 -11.58 9.06
N GLY A 142 -2.56 -12.39 8.11
CA GLY A 142 -3.01 -13.76 7.95
C GLY A 142 -2.79 -14.59 9.23
N ALA A 143 -1.63 -14.42 9.88
CA ALA A 143 -1.33 -15.09 11.15
C ALA A 143 -2.24 -14.65 12.31
N LEU A 144 -2.59 -13.35 12.37
CA LEU A 144 -3.46 -12.79 13.40
C LEU A 144 -4.92 -13.20 13.23
N THR A 145 -5.42 -13.24 11.99
CA THR A 145 -6.83 -13.57 11.71
C THR A 145 -7.07 -15.06 11.53
N LYS A 146 -6.04 -15.82 11.17
CA LYS A 146 -6.14 -17.22 10.69
C LYS A 146 -7.02 -17.36 9.43
N GLU A 147 -7.18 -16.27 8.70
CA GLU A 147 -8.01 -16.17 7.50
C GLU A 147 -7.17 -15.73 6.29
N GLN A 148 -7.65 -16.07 5.12
CA GLN A 148 -7.01 -15.64 3.88
C GLN A 148 -7.23 -14.15 3.63
N ILE A 149 -6.17 -13.45 3.24
CA ILE A 149 -6.27 -12.07 2.76
C ILE A 149 -6.81 -12.07 1.32
N HIS A 150 -7.86 -11.29 1.08
CA HIS A 150 -8.57 -11.27 -0.20
C HIS A 150 -8.10 -10.18 -1.15
N SER A 151 -7.63 -9.07 -0.61
CA SER A 151 -7.14 -7.94 -1.42
C SER A 151 -6.04 -7.18 -0.71
N VAL A 152 -5.17 -6.54 -1.51
CA VAL A 152 -4.06 -5.74 -1.02
C VAL A 152 -4.06 -4.38 -1.71
N VAL A 153 -3.94 -3.32 -0.92
CA VAL A 153 -3.75 -1.97 -1.42
C VAL A 153 -2.41 -1.42 -0.93
N VAL A 154 -1.56 -0.97 -1.84
CA VAL A 154 -0.29 -0.33 -1.51
C VAL A 154 -0.55 1.17 -1.37
N MET A 155 -1.10 1.54 -0.20
CA MET A 155 -1.57 2.89 0.13
C MET A 155 -1.13 3.35 1.53
N GLY A 156 -0.21 2.61 2.16
CA GLY A 156 0.41 2.97 3.43
C GLY A 156 1.50 4.02 3.26
N ALA A 157 2.52 3.99 4.11
CA ALA A 157 3.65 4.91 4.02
C ALA A 157 4.49 4.65 2.76
N GLY A 158 4.86 5.73 2.06
CA GLY A 158 5.76 5.70 0.91
C GLY A 158 5.07 5.96 -0.44
N GLU A 159 5.92 6.16 -1.46
CA GLU A 159 5.52 6.18 -2.87
C GLU A 159 5.90 4.83 -3.50
N PRO A 160 4.92 3.95 -3.78
CA PRO A 160 5.22 2.60 -4.26
C PRO A 160 5.98 2.57 -5.58
N LEU A 161 5.75 3.55 -6.45
CA LEU A 161 6.45 3.61 -7.72
C LEU A 161 7.89 4.15 -7.61
N GLN A 162 8.32 4.69 -6.46
CA GLN A 162 9.74 4.88 -6.18
C GLN A 162 10.42 3.57 -5.78
N ASN A 163 9.76 2.75 -4.96
CA ASN A 163 10.22 1.42 -4.58
C ASN A 163 9.72 0.35 -5.57
N TYR A 164 9.82 0.65 -6.86
CA TYR A 164 9.15 -0.08 -7.93
C TYR A 164 9.43 -1.58 -7.93
N ASP A 165 10.72 -1.95 -7.97
CA ASP A 165 11.10 -3.35 -8.18
C ASP A 165 10.70 -4.24 -7.00
N ASN A 166 10.86 -3.78 -5.75
CA ASN A 166 10.42 -4.52 -4.57
C ASN A 166 8.90 -4.63 -4.49
N VAL A 167 8.18 -3.55 -4.80
CA VAL A 167 6.70 -3.56 -4.80
C VAL A 167 6.18 -4.51 -5.87
N LEU A 168 6.69 -4.43 -7.09
CA LEU A 168 6.27 -5.31 -8.19
C LEU A 168 6.53 -6.78 -7.84
N GLN A 169 7.72 -7.12 -7.37
CA GLN A 169 8.06 -8.49 -6.96
C GLN A 169 7.16 -8.97 -5.82
N ALA A 170 6.88 -8.13 -4.83
CA ALA A 170 5.97 -8.49 -3.74
C ALA A 170 4.56 -8.80 -4.27
N LEU A 171 4.01 -7.99 -5.20
CA LEU A 171 2.70 -8.24 -5.81
C LEU A 171 2.69 -9.50 -6.68
N GLN A 172 3.77 -9.80 -7.38
CA GLN A 172 3.92 -11.05 -8.14
C GLN A 172 3.88 -12.27 -7.22
N LEU A 173 4.58 -12.23 -6.09
CA LEU A 173 4.56 -13.29 -5.08
C LEU A 173 3.20 -13.42 -4.40
N LEU A 174 2.52 -12.31 -4.09
CA LEU A 174 1.15 -12.33 -3.58
C LEU A 174 0.16 -12.96 -4.58
N HIS A 175 0.43 -12.81 -5.89
CA HIS A 175 -0.37 -13.42 -6.94
C HIS A 175 -0.07 -14.91 -7.14
N ASP A 176 1.14 -15.35 -6.87
CA ASP A 176 1.57 -16.73 -7.08
C ASP A 176 0.59 -17.71 -6.39
N PRO A 177 0.02 -18.69 -7.14
CA PRO A 177 -0.98 -19.63 -6.62
C PRO A 177 -0.42 -20.56 -5.54
N VAL A 178 0.90 -20.71 -5.46
CA VAL A 178 1.56 -21.53 -4.43
C VAL A 178 1.80 -20.72 -3.15
N ILE A 179 1.88 -19.38 -3.25
CA ILE A 179 2.20 -18.48 -2.13
C ILE A 179 0.92 -17.93 -1.50
N CYS A 180 0.29 -16.89 -2.09
CA CYS A 180 -0.90 -16.27 -1.50
C CYS A 180 -2.16 -16.35 -2.38
N ASN A 181 -2.00 -16.60 -3.68
CA ASN A 181 -3.09 -16.73 -4.66
C ASN A 181 -4.07 -15.55 -4.69
N ILE A 182 -3.58 -14.33 -4.50
CA ILE A 182 -4.39 -13.12 -4.58
C ILE A 182 -4.41 -12.65 -6.04
N SER A 183 -5.58 -12.51 -6.64
CA SER A 183 -5.70 -12.03 -8.01
C SER A 183 -5.16 -10.60 -8.14
N TYR A 184 -4.40 -10.29 -9.21
CA TYR A 184 -4.00 -8.92 -9.54
C TYR A 184 -5.17 -7.93 -9.57
N ARG A 185 -6.37 -8.39 -9.97
CA ARG A 185 -7.59 -7.56 -9.97
C ARG A 185 -8.05 -7.11 -8.59
N LYS A 186 -7.54 -7.74 -7.54
CA LYS A 186 -7.77 -7.42 -6.13
C LYS A 186 -6.57 -6.69 -5.49
N MET A 187 -5.62 -6.26 -6.31
CA MET A 187 -4.49 -5.47 -5.89
C MET A 187 -4.61 -4.05 -6.45
N THR A 188 -4.24 -3.07 -5.64
CA THR A 188 -4.23 -1.67 -6.03
C THR A 188 -2.89 -1.05 -5.67
N ILE A 189 -2.28 -0.34 -6.62
CA ILE A 189 -1.13 0.54 -6.37
C ILE A 189 -1.65 1.97 -6.40
N SER A 190 -1.38 2.74 -5.34
CA SER A 190 -1.63 4.18 -5.32
C SER A 190 -0.33 4.93 -5.56
N THR A 191 -0.36 5.94 -6.41
CA THR A 191 0.81 6.77 -6.71
C THR A 191 0.45 8.24 -6.72
N CYS A 192 1.39 9.06 -6.29
CA CYS A 192 1.30 10.51 -6.45
C CYS A 192 1.59 10.99 -7.88
N GLY A 193 1.82 10.06 -8.85
CA GLY A 193 2.11 10.39 -10.24
C GLY A 193 3.61 10.34 -10.57
N TRP A 194 4.30 9.28 -10.19
CA TRP A 194 5.70 9.04 -10.57
C TRP A 194 5.79 8.57 -12.02
N VAL A 195 5.77 9.54 -12.95
CA VAL A 195 5.53 9.36 -14.40
C VAL A 195 6.35 8.23 -15.04
N PRO A 196 7.69 8.14 -14.89
CA PRO A 196 8.46 7.10 -15.58
C PRO A 196 7.99 5.68 -15.21
N ASN A 197 7.64 5.47 -13.94
CA ASN A 197 7.28 4.15 -13.46
C ASN A 197 5.78 3.84 -13.64
N ILE A 198 4.94 4.82 -13.95
CA ILE A 198 3.59 4.56 -14.46
C ILE A 198 3.67 3.93 -15.86
N TYR A 199 4.51 4.45 -16.76
CA TYR A 199 4.77 3.83 -18.07
C TYR A 199 5.34 2.42 -17.93
N LYS A 200 6.37 2.25 -17.09
CA LYS A 200 6.96 0.94 -16.82
C LYS A 200 5.92 -0.08 -16.31
N LEU A 201 5.03 0.34 -15.39
CA LEU A 201 3.97 -0.52 -14.86
C LEU A 201 2.92 -0.88 -15.93
N ALA A 202 2.64 0.04 -16.86
CA ALA A 202 1.74 -0.25 -17.99
C ALA A 202 2.31 -1.36 -18.90
N ASP A 203 3.62 -1.29 -19.17
CA ASP A 203 4.32 -2.25 -20.04
C ASP A 203 4.42 -3.66 -19.42
N GLU A 204 4.30 -3.80 -18.09
CA GLU A 204 4.19 -5.12 -17.43
C GLU A 204 2.89 -5.86 -17.83
N GLY A 205 1.87 -5.17 -18.31
CA GLY A 205 0.60 -5.75 -18.74
C GLY A 205 -0.21 -6.41 -17.60
N LEU A 206 0.13 -6.15 -16.35
CA LEU A 206 -0.55 -6.75 -15.19
C LEU A 206 -1.90 -6.07 -14.92
N PRO A 207 -2.99 -6.83 -14.69
CA PRO A 207 -4.31 -6.25 -14.50
C PRO A 207 -4.52 -5.70 -13.07
N ILE A 208 -3.57 -4.94 -12.56
CA ILE A 208 -3.62 -4.25 -11.26
C ILE A 208 -4.52 -3.01 -11.39
N THR A 209 -5.12 -2.55 -10.32
CA THR A 209 -5.83 -1.26 -10.29
C THR A 209 -4.82 -0.15 -9.97
N LEU A 210 -4.73 0.84 -10.86
CA LEU A 210 -3.94 2.05 -10.58
C LEU A 210 -4.85 3.10 -9.94
N ALA A 211 -4.45 3.58 -8.75
CA ALA A 211 -5.07 4.70 -8.08
C ALA A 211 -4.12 5.91 -8.15
N LEU A 212 -4.57 6.97 -8.83
CA LEU A 212 -3.82 8.22 -8.87
C LEU A 212 -4.24 9.12 -7.72
N SER A 213 -3.32 9.47 -6.85
CA SER A 213 -3.45 10.59 -5.91
C SER A 213 -3.43 11.90 -6.69
N LEU A 214 -4.61 12.26 -7.25
CA LEU A 214 -4.78 13.44 -8.09
C LEU A 214 -4.81 14.73 -7.27
N HIS A 215 -5.76 14.81 -6.34
CA HIS A 215 -5.98 15.83 -5.29
C HIS A 215 -6.14 17.27 -5.76
N ALA A 216 -5.91 17.59 -7.03
CA ALA A 216 -6.15 18.89 -7.63
C ALA A 216 -6.40 18.76 -9.13
N THR A 217 -7.03 19.75 -9.75
CA THR A 217 -7.33 19.78 -11.19
C THR A 217 -6.43 20.74 -11.97
N ASN A 218 -5.52 21.40 -11.27
CA ASN A 218 -4.54 22.32 -11.85
C ASN A 218 -3.18 22.21 -11.15
N ASN A 219 -2.14 22.68 -11.81
CA ASN A 219 -0.77 22.58 -11.33
C ASN A 219 -0.48 23.42 -10.09
N GLU A 220 -1.10 24.60 -9.99
CA GLU A 220 -0.85 25.54 -8.89
C GLU A 220 -1.33 24.93 -7.56
N VAL A 221 -2.59 24.53 -7.50
CA VAL A 221 -3.16 23.89 -6.31
C VAL A 221 -2.44 22.57 -6.03
N ARG A 222 -2.12 21.77 -7.07
CA ARG A 222 -1.44 20.50 -6.89
C ARG A 222 -0.06 20.68 -6.25
N ARG A 223 0.73 21.64 -6.70
CA ARG A 223 2.05 21.95 -6.14
C ARG A 223 1.98 22.45 -4.70
N SER A 224 0.94 23.18 -4.34
CA SER A 224 0.77 23.72 -2.97
C SER A 224 0.49 22.61 -1.95
N ILE A 225 -0.21 21.52 -2.34
CA ILE A 225 -0.58 20.43 -1.45
C ILE A 225 0.28 19.16 -1.65
N MET A 226 0.89 19.01 -2.83
CA MET A 226 1.75 17.87 -3.20
C MET A 226 3.02 18.39 -3.90
N PRO A 227 4.14 18.59 -3.19
CA PRO A 227 5.38 19.12 -3.77
C PRO A 227 5.93 18.33 -4.97
N VAL A 228 5.61 17.04 -5.08
CA VAL A 228 5.95 16.24 -6.28
C VAL A 228 5.35 16.83 -7.57
N GLY A 229 4.28 17.62 -7.48
CA GLY A 229 3.71 18.36 -8.60
C GLY A 229 4.66 19.42 -9.21
N ALA A 230 5.76 19.75 -8.52
CA ALA A 230 6.82 20.57 -9.10
C ALA A 230 7.75 19.77 -10.03
N ARG A 231 7.75 18.44 -9.93
CA ARG A 231 8.58 17.55 -10.76
C ARG A 231 7.88 17.14 -12.06
N TYR A 232 6.58 16.90 -11.98
CA TYR A 232 5.76 16.46 -13.12
C TYR A 232 4.52 17.34 -13.22
N GLU A 233 4.30 17.94 -14.39
CA GLU A 233 3.08 18.67 -14.68
C GLU A 233 1.88 17.74 -14.70
N LEU A 234 0.71 18.26 -14.35
CA LEU A 234 -0.52 17.46 -14.27
C LEU A 234 -0.85 16.76 -15.61
N THR A 235 -0.59 17.42 -16.73
CA THR A 235 -0.76 16.86 -18.07
C THR A 235 0.13 15.63 -18.29
N GLU A 236 1.42 15.71 -17.92
CA GLU A 236 2.35 14.57 -18.04
C GLU A 236 1.88 13.37 -17.20
N VAL A 237 1.36 13.65 -15.99
CA VAL A 237 0.82 12.60 -15.12
C VAL A 237 -0.44 11.97 -15.73
N LEU A 238 -1.35 12.78 -16.25
CA LEU A 238 -2.59 12.29 -16.87
C LEU A 238 -2.30 11.52 -18.16
N ASP A 239 -1.34 11.94 -18.97
CA ASP A 239 -0.88 11.23 -20.17
C ASP A 239 -0.31 9.84 -19.82
N ALA A 240 0.51 9.75 -18.76
CA ALA A 240 1.03 8.47 -18.29
C ALA A 240 -0.08 7.54 -17.76
N VAL A 241 -1.04 8.08 -17.02
CA VAL A 241 -2.20 7.32 -16.52
C VAL A 241 -3.11 6.90 -17.67
N LYS A 242 -3.25 7.75 -18.71
CA LYS A 242 -3.99 7.41 -19.91
C LYS A 242 -3.32 6.27 -20.68
N TYR A 243 -1.99 6.30 -20.82
CA TYR A 243 -1.23 5.21 -21.40
C TYR A 243 -1.43 3.90 -20.61
N TYR A 244 -1.38 3.95 -19.27
CA TYR A 244 -1.67 2.79 -18.42
C TYR A 244 -3.06 2.24 -18.68
N TYR A 245 -4.08 3.12 -18.75
CA TYR A 245 -5.46 2.73 -19.03
C TYR A 245 -5.59 2.07 -20.41
N ASP A 246 -5.02 2.70 -21.44
CA ASP A 246 -5.12 2.21 -22.82
C ASP A 246 -4.40 0.86 -23.02
N THR A 247 -3.27 0.66 -22.32
CA THR A 247 -2.49 -0.57 -22.40
C THR A 247 -3.15 -1.72 -21.63
N THR A 248 -3.60 -1.46 -20.40
CA THR A 248 -4.08 -2.51 -19.50
C THR A 248 -5.59 -2.72 -19.53
N GLN A 249 -6.34 -1.76 -20.07
CA GLN A 249 -7.81 -1.69 -20.03
C GLN A 249 -8.37 -1.82 -18.60
N ARG A 250 -7.56 -1.42 -17.61
CA ARG A 250 -7.95 -1.46 -16.20
C ARG A 250 -8.55 -0.13 -15.77
N ARG A 251 -9.57 -0.23 -14.93
CA ARG A 251 -10.20 0.95 -14.32
C ARG A 251 -9.17 1.77 -13.54
N ILE A 252 -9.15 3.06 -13.81
CA ILE A 252 -8.39 4.03 -13.00
C ILE A 252 -9.25 4.48 -11.82
N THR A 253 -8.63 4.64 -10.67
CA THR A 253 -9.25 5.31 -9.52
C THR A 253 -8.53 6.63 -9.28
N PHE A 254 -9.28 7.72 -9.22
CA PHE A 254 -8.77 9.03 -8.82
C PHE A 254 -9.06 9.23 -7.33
N GLU A 255 -8.01 9.31 -6.53
CA GLU A 255 -8.10 9.69 -5.14
C GLU A 255 -8.06 11.24 -5.07
N TYR A 256 -9.09 11.84 -4.51
CA TYR A 256 -9.23 13.30 -4.44
C TYR A 256 -9.55 13.73 -3.00
N ILE A 257 -8.53 14.25 -2.31
CA ILE A 257 -8.73 14.79 -0.97
C ILE A 257 -9.50 16.11 -1.05
N LEU A 258 -10.52 16.28 -0.22
CA LEU A 258 -11.30 17.51 -0.14
C LEU A 258 -10.79 18.35 1.03
N ILE A 259 -10.25 19.53 0.71
CA ILE A 259 -9.73 20.51 1.66
C ILE A 259 -10.53 21.79 1.46
N ASP A 260 -11.20 22.24 2.53
CA ASP A 260 -11.98 23.47 2.48
C ASP A 260 -11.12 24.67 2.05
N SER A 261 -11.70 25.54 1.24
CA SER A 261 -11.05 26.76 0.74
C SER A 261 -9.78 26.54 -0.10
N VAL A 262 -9.45 25.28 -0.47
CA VAL A 262 -8.28 24.94 -1.29
C VAL A 262 -8.68 24.31 -2.62
N ASN A 263 -9.37 23.15 -2.59
CA ASN A 263 -9.68 22.36 -3.78
C ASN A 263 -11.12 21.81 -3.80
N ALA A 264 -12.00 22.34 -2.95
CA ALA A 264 -13.36 21.83 -2.79
C ALA A 264 -14.43 22.77 -3.39
N SER A 265 -14.04 23.66 -4.33
CA SER A 265 -14.98 24.55 -5.01
C SER A 265 -15.80 23.84 -6.09
N MET A 266 -16.89 24.45 -6.54
CA MET A 266 -17.72 23.92 -7.63
C MET A 266 -16.95 23.89 -8.96
N GLU A 267 -16.09 24.88 -9.19
CA GLU A 267 -15.21 24.97 -10.36
C GLU A 267 -14.24 23.79 -10.42
N GLU A 268 -13.64 23.43 -9.27
CA GLU A 268 -12.78 22.24 -9.15
C GLU A 268 -13.59 20.95 -9.40
N ALA A 269 -14.83 20.86 -8.92
CA ALA A 269 -15.69 19.70 -9.20
C ALA A 269 -15.98 19.56 -10.70
N HIS A 270 -16.28 20.64 -11.38
CA HIS A 270 -16.49 20.64 -12.84
C HIS A 270 -15.19 20.29 -13.59
N ALA A 271 -14.05 20.82 -13.17
CA ALA A 271 -12.74 20.50 -13.76
C ALA A 271 -12.40 19.03 -13.59
N LEU A 272 -12.62 18.45 -12.38
CA LEU A 272 -12.44 17.01 -12.12
C LEU A 272 -13.34 16.16 -13.02
N GLY A 273 -14.63 16.53 -13.14
CA GLY A 273 -15.56 15.85 -14.04
C GLY A 273 -15.10 15.85 -15.49
N LYS A 274 -14.47 16.96 -15.96
CA LYS A 274 -13.91 17.04 -17.33
C LYS A 274 -12.70 16.11 -17.49
N ILE A 275 -11.79 16.07 -16.53
CA ILE A 275 -10.64 15.14 -16.55
C ILE A 275 -11.13 13.70 -16.64
N CYS A 276 -12.15 13.33 -15.88
CA CYS A 276 -12.68 11.97 -15.84
C CYS A 276 -13.28 11.51 -17.18
N LYS A 277 -13.71 12.42 -18.06
CA LYS A 277 -14.26 12.05 -19.39
C LYS A 277 -13.25 11.32 -20.27
N ASP A 278 -11.96 11.57 -20.10
CA ASP A 278 -10.90 10.92 -20.86
C ASP A 278 -10.59 9.51 -20.37
N PHE A 279 -11.24 9.08 -19.27
CA PHE A 279 -11.05 7.78 -18.62
C PHE A 279 -12.39 7.03 -18.44
N PRO A 280 -12.89 6.37 -19.49
CA PRO A 280 -14.14 5.61 -19.39
C PRO A 280 -14.11 4.61 -18.21
N ASN A 281 -15.21 4.54 -17.45
CA ASN A 281 -15.34 3.68 -16.27
C ASN A 281 -14.35 4.00 -15.11
N CYS A 282 -13.74 5.19 -15.06
CA CYS A 282 -12.97 5.58 -13.91
C CYS A 282 -13.86 5.68 -12.66
N HIS A 283 -13.22 5.66 -11.51
CA HIS A 283 -13.86 5.86 -10.22
C HIS A 283 -13.18 7.03 -9.48
N VAL A 284 -13.96 7.87 -8.85
CA VAL A 284 -13.44 8.95 -8.00
C VAL A 284 -13.76 8.65 -6.54
N ASN A 285 -12.72 8.56 -5.73
CA ASN A 285 -12.82 8.54 -4.27
C ASN A 285 -12.61 9.95 -3.74
N LEU A 286 -13.65 10.58 -3.24
CA LEU A 286 -13.56 11.82 -2.49
C LEU A 286 -13.22 11.51 -1.04
N ILE A 287 -12.12 12.08 -0.55
CA ILE A 287 -11.58 11.80 0.78
C ILE A 287 -11.66 13.11 1.58
N PRO A 288 -12.57 13.24 2.55
CA PRO A 288 -12.50 14.39 3.46
C PRO A 288 -11.11 14.44 4.11
N VAL A 289 -10.50 15.62 4.17
CA VAL A 289 -9.19 15.74 4.82
C VAL A 289 -9.33 15.39 6.30
N ASN A 290 -8.46 14.50 6.78
CA ASN A 290 -8.35 14.21 8.20
C ASN A 290 -7.34 15.18 8.80
N GLY A 291 -7.79 16.03 9.74
CA GLY A 291 -6.90 16.88 10.51
C GLY A 291 -5.87 16.04 11.25
N ASN A 292 -4.66 16.52 11.35
CA ASN A 292 -3.68 15.99 12.29
C ASN A 292 -3.18 17.16 13.17
N GLU A 293 -2.56 16.84 14.31
CA GLU A 293 -2.14 17.80 15.33
C GLU A 293 -1.18 18.90 14.83
N HIS A 294 -0.69 18.77 13.58
CA HIS A 294 0.34 19.65 13.00
C HIS A 294 -0.10 20.38 11.75
N ILE A 295 -1.34 20.17 11.27
CA ILE A 295 -1.79 20.70 9.98
C ILE A 295 -3.18 21.33 10.15
N GLU A 296 -3.25 22.65 9.97
CA GLU A 296 -4.51 23.41 9.93
C GLU A 296 -5.19 23.24 8.57
N LEU A 297 -5.66 22.04 8.26
CA LEU A 297 -6.50 21.75 7.11
C LEU A 297 -7.89 21.36 7.58
N TYR A 298 -8.89 21.98 6.98
CA TYR A 298 -10.28 21.77 7.36
C TYR A 298 -11.03 21.00 6.29
N LYS A 299 -11.88 20.08 6.72
CA LYS A 299 -12.79 19.37 5.80
C LYS A 299 -13.96 20.27 5.43
N PRO A 300 -14.44 20.24 4.18
CA PRO A 300 -15.62 20.98 3.77
C PRO A 300 -16.87 20.51 4.53
N SER A 301 -17.90 21.34 4.55
CA SER A 301 -19.20 20.95 5.10
C SER A 301 -19.77 19.75 4.35
N ILE A 302 -20.62 18.97 5.02
CA ILE A 302 -21.30 17.81 4.40
C ILE A 302 -22.09 18.24 3.16
N THR A 303 -22.72 19.41 3.21
CA THR A 303 -23.45 19.97 2.07
C THR A 303 -22.52 20.22 0.89
N ASN A 304 -21.36 20.86 1.11
CA ASN A 304 -20.39 21.13 0.05
C ASN A 304 -19.81 19.83 -0.53
N MET A 305 -19.49 18.86 0.31
CA MET A 305 -19.01 17.55 -0.16
C MET A 305 -20.05 16.82 -1.03
N ASN A 306 -21.31 16.85 -0.65
CA ASN A 306 -22.39 16.26 -1.45
C ASN A 306 -22.59 17.00 -2.77
N THR A 307 -22.58 18.34 -2.75
CA THR A 307 -22.67 19.15 -3.97
C THR A 307 -21.49 18.84 -4.91
N PHE A 308 -20.27 18.80 -4.40
CA PHE A 308 -19.08 18.44 -5.16
C PHE A 308 -19.22 17.05 -5.81
N LYS A 309 -19.63 16.06 -5.02
CA LYS A 309 -19.89 14.69 -5.49
C LYS A 309 -20.93 14.67 -6.62
N ASP A 310 -22.06 15.36 -6.43
CA ASP A 310 -23.16 15.37 -7.40
C ASP A 310 -22.75 16.06 -8.71
N ILE A 311 -21.95 17.13 -8.66
CA ILE A 311 -21.36 17.77 -9.83
C ILE A 311 -20.46 16.78 -10.58
N VAL A 312 -19.51 16.12 -9.91
CA VAL A 312 -18.64 15.14 -10.58
C VAL A 312 -19.45 13.98 -11.17
N ALA A 313 -20.45 13.47 -10.43
CA ALA A 313 -21.33 12.41 -10.88
C ALA A 313 -22.16 12.80 -12.12
N SER A 314 -22.51 14.08 -12.28
CA SER A 314 -23.25 14.59 -13.45
C SER A 314 -22.50 14.41 -14.78
N TYR A 315 -21.18 14.17 -14.73
CA TYR A 315 -20.34 13.83 -15.88
C TYR A 315 -20.39 12.33 -16.26
N GLY A 316 -21.23 11.53 -15.59
CA GLY A 316 -21.33 10.08 -15.80
C GLY A 316 -20.26 9.28 -15.05
N VAL A 317 -19.60 9.89 -14.09
CA VAL A 317 -18.50 9.30 -13.31
C VAL A 317 -19.04 8.59 -12.07
N SER A 318 -18.51 7.42 -11.75
CA SER A 318 -18.75 6.75 -10.46
C SER A 318 -18.00 7.47 -9.36
N VAL A 319 -18.71 8.01 -8.36
CA VAL A 319 -18.11 8.81 -7.28
C VAL A 319 -18.55 8.26 -5.93
N THR A 320 -17.60 8.11 -5.01
CA THR A 320 -17.89 7.82 -3.61
C THR A 320 -17.22 8.86 -2.71
N VAL A 321 -17.95 9.28 -1.67
CA VAL A 321 -17.31 9.92 -0.52
C VAL A 321 -16.87 8.81 0.40
N ARG A 322 -15.57 8.69 0.62
CA ARG A 322 -14.99 7.61 1.41
C ARG A 322 -15.45 7.73 2.86
N LYS A 323 -16.03 6.66 3.40
CA LYS A 323 -16.25 6.58 4.85
C LYS A 323 -14.88 6.47 5.54
N GLU A 324 -14.71 7.25 6.57
CA GLU A 324 -13.49 7.24 7.40
C GLU A 324 -13.44 5.92 8.19
N MET A 325 -12.97 4.84 7.53
CA MET A 325 -12.73 3.57 8.22
C MET A 325 -11.47 3.72 9.08
N GLY A 326 -11.61 3.47 10.39
CA GLY A 326 -10.49 3.50 11.31
C GLY A 326 -10.04 4.90 11.76
N ASP A 327 -10.79 5.97 11.50
CA ASP A 327 -10.46 7.32 11.98
C ASP A 327 -10.26 7.37 13.50
N ALA A 328 -11.14 6.71 14.24
CA ALA A 328 -11.06 6.62 15.71
C ALA A 328 -9.73 6.01 16.23
N ILE A 329 -9.00 5.29 15.40
CA ILE A 329 -7.69 4.68 15.72
C ILE A 329 -6.56 5.27 14.86
N GLN A 330 -6.78 6.41 14.21
CA GLN A 330 -5.82 7.03 13.28
C GLN A 330 -5.31 6.07 12.20
N ALA A 331 -6.22 5.27 11.64
CA ALA A 331 -5.92 4.30 10.57
C ALA A 331 -6.44 4.75 9.20
N ALA A 332 -7.03 5.94 9.09
CA ALA A 332 -7.50 6.48 7.83
C ALA A 332 -6.34 6.92 6.93
N CYS A 333 -6.63 7.13 5.65
CA CYS A 333 -5.63 7.59 4.68
C CYS A 333 -4.98 8.90 5.11
N GLY A 334 -3.65 8.97 4.98
CA GLY A 334 -2.84 10.12 5.40
C GLY A 334 -2.50 10.15 6.90
N GLN A 335 -3.06 9.26 7.72
CA GLN A 335 -2.82 9.23 9.17
C GLN A 335 -1.71 8.26 9.59
N LEU A 336 -1.31 7.33 8.71
CA LEU A 336 -0.28 6.35 9.03
C LEU A 336 1.08 7.02 9.21
N LYS A 337 1.73 6.72 10.33
CA LYS A 337 3.05 7.23 10.69
C LYS A 337 4.11 6.16 10.41
N ALA A 338 5.25 6.60 9.90
CA ALA A 338 6.47 5.84 9.93
C ALA A 338 7.40 6.53 10.94
N ALA A 339 7.89 5.80 11.93
CA ALA A 339 8.82 6.33 12.91
C ALA A 339 10.15 5.61 12.75
N HIS A 340 11.23 6.39 12.64
CA HIS A 340 12.57 5.86 12.81
C HIS A 340 12.92 5.92 14.30
N GLY A 341 13.25 4.76 14.88
CA GLY A 341 13.55 4.64 16.31
C GLY A 341 14.90 5.20 16.69
N ARG A 342 15.06 6.54 16.65
CA ARG A 342 15.98 7.19 17.58
C ARG A 342 15.17 7.61 18.80
N LYS A 343 15.37 6.93 19.94
CA LYS A 343 15.14 7.57 21.23
C LYS A 343 15.79 8.95 21.14
N LYS A 344 15.01 10.03 21.33
CA LYS A 344 15.61 11.30 21.74
C LYS A 344 16.32 11.00 23.05
N GLU A 345 17.62 10.85 23.01
CA GLU A 345 18.45 11.04 24.21
C GLU A 345 18.19 12.49 24.60
N ASN A 346 17.53 12.67 25.75
CA ASN A 346 17.44 13.94 26.41
C ASN A 346 18.86 14.35 26.73
N TYR A 347 19.39 15.29 25.96
CA TYR A 347 20.52 16.10 26.47
C TYR A 347 19.91 17.13 27.42
N GLU A 348 20.15 16.92 28.72
CA GLU A 348 20.08 17.95 29.72
C GLU A 348 21.07 19.09 29.42
#